data_e2ff0c40a90c93dc13ea5ba1e171ad43
#
_entry.id   e2ff0c40a90c93dc13ea5ba1e171ad43
#
_cell.length_a   1.000
_cell.length_b   1.000
_cell.length_c   1.000
_cell.angle_alpha   90.00
_cell.angle_beta   90.00
_cell.angle_gamma   90.00
#
_symmetry.space_group_name_H-M   'P 1'
#
loop_
_entity.id
_entity.type
_entity.pdbx_description
1 polymer ?
#
loop_
_entity_poly.entity_id
_entity_poly.type
_entity_poly.pdbx_seq_one_letter_code
_entity_poly.pdbx_strand_id
1 'polypeptide(L)'
;FEGTYRKYHGINLEGHDYTYYLEEAAKAAKTIIDEGPYKLYSTKNPDKDYMMLFAQENASTEEYILAIRNSYEAQVYHNATAYTLLPTQGRPGYTRKFINMYLMKDGKAFTDKFKTEWQTMPFTEEVKDRDPRLAQSIRTPGYKRIGAKRVQGPDLGVTITGYQPIKFVQDTTASG
;
A
#
# COMPACT_ATOMS: atom_id res chain seq x y z
N PHE A 1 3.59 -18.40 -1.47
CA PHE A 1 3.64 -18.76 -0.03
C PHE A 1 4.44 -20.03 0.20
N GLU A 2 4.07 -21.15 -0.42
CA GLU A 2 4.69 -22.47 -0.19
C GLU A 2 6.20 -22.49 -0.48
N GLY A 3 6.63 -21.93 -1.60
CA GLY A 3 8.06 -21.85 -1.94
C GLY A 3 8.87 -21.07 -0.90
N THR A 4 8.35 -19.93 -0.44
CA THR A 4 9.00 -19.11 0.59
C THR A 4 9.05 -19.82 1.93
N TYR A 5 7.96 -20.48 2.33
CA TYR A 5 7.88 -21.26 3.56
C TYR A 5 8.88 -22.41 3.56
N ARG A 6 8.95 -23.19 2.48
CA ARG A 6 9.87 -24.32 2.34
C ARG A 6 11.32 -23.88 2.33
N LYS A 7 11.64 -22.79 1.64
CA LYS A 7 12.98 -22.19 1.67
C LYS A 7 13.41 -21.83 3.08
N TYR A 8 12.53 -21.15 3.81
CA TYR A 8 12.83 -20.68 5.16
C TYR A 8 13.04 -21.82 6.16
N HIS A 9 12.25 -22.88 6.05
CA HIS A 9 12.29 -24.02 6.96
C HIS A 9 13.16 -25.18 6.46
N GLY A 10 13.80 -25.06 5.29
CA GLY A 10 14.61 -26.13 4.73
C GLY A 10 13.85 -27.41 4.40
N ILE A 11 12.54 -27.31 4.12
CA ILE A 11 11.68 -28.45 3.84
C ILE A 11 11.75 -28.83 2.36
N ASN A 12 12.07 -30.07 2.08
CA ASN A 12 12.01 -30.67 0.75
C ASN A 12 11.18 -31.96 0.82
N LEU A 13 9.92 -31.88 0.41
CA LEU A 13 8.98 -32.98 0.39
C LEU A 13 8.57 -33.30 -1.04
N GLU A 14 8.29 -34.61 -1.31
CA GLU A 14 7.74 -35.07 -2.59
C GLU A 14 8.60 -34.77 -3.83
N GLY A 15 9.92 -34.61 -3.68
CA GLY A 15 10.81 -34.33 -4.78
C GLY A 15 10.75 -32.92 -5.36
N HIS A 16 9.97 -32.03 -4.75
CA HIS A 16 9.89 -30.63 -5.12
C HIS A 16 10.54 -29.73 -4.06
N ASP A 17 11.61 -29.07 -4.43
CA ASP A 17 12.24 -28.05 -3.59
C ASP A 17 11.49 -26.70 -3.64
N TYR A 18 11.99 -25.71 -2.91
CA TYR A 18 11.39 -24.37 -2.89
C TYR A 18 11.43 -23.69 -4.27
N THR A 19 12.40 -24.04 -5.10
CA THR A 19 12.58 -23.43 -6.43
C THR A 19 11.42 -23.79 -7.34
N TYR A 20 11.01 -25.07 -7.33
CA TYR A 20 9.84 -25.53 -8.08
C TYR A 20 8.59 -24.67 -7.76
N TYR A 21 8.28 -24.47 -6.45
CA TYR A 21 7.10 -23.70 -6.06
C TYR A 21 7.21 -22.20 -6.42
N LEU A 22 8.40 -21.63 -6.40
CA LEU A 22 8.60 -20.25 -6.81
C LEU A 22 8.46 -20.10 -8.32
N GLU A 23 8.95 -21.05 -9.10
CA GLU A 23 8.79 -21.06 -10.56
C GLU A 23 7.33 -21.24 -10.96
N GLU A 24 6.58 -22.14 -10.32
CA GLU A 24 5.15 -22.31 -10.58
C GLU A 24 4.35 -21.03 -10.23
N ALA A 25 4.70 -20.36 -9.13
CA ALA A 25 4.09 -19.09 -8.79
C ALA A 25 4.40 -18.00 -9.83
N ALA A 26 5.63 -17.96 -10.32
CA ALA A 26 6.03 -17.01 -11.36
C ALA A 26 5.32 -17.29 -12.70
N LYS A 27 5.18 -18.56 -13.10
CA LYS A 27 4.41 -18.97 -14.29
C LYS A 27 2.95 -18.56 -14.19
N ALA A 28 2.30 -18.85 -13.04
CA ALA A 28 0.91 -18.48 -12.81
C ALA A 28 0.69 -16.95 -12.86
N ALA A 29 1.58 -16.18 -12.24
CA ALA A 29 1.54 -14.73 -12.29
C ALA A 29 1.75 -14.20 -13.73
N LYS A 30 2.68 -14.80 -14.48
CA LYS A 30 2.93 -14.46 -15.89
C LYS A 30 1.71 -14.73 -16.77
N THR A 31 1.03 -15.86 -16.56
CA THR A 31 -0.22 -16.17 -17.31
C THR A 31 -1.29 -15.10 -17.07
N ILE A 32 -1.44 -14.62 -15.82
CA ILE A 32 -2.38 -13.53 -15.53
C ILE A 32 -2.00 -12.24 -16.26
N ILE A 33 -0.71 -11.92 -16.33
CA ILE A 33 -0.21 -10.71 -17.01
C ILE A 33 -0.39 -10.80 -18.54
N ASP A 34 -0.06 -11.94 -19.12
CA ASP A 34 0.02 -12.09 -20.58
C ASP A 34 -1.37 -12.41 -21.20
N GLU A 35 -2.18 -13.20 -20.52
CA GLU A 35 -3.42 -13.80 -21.06
C GLU A 35 -4.66 -13.38 -20.28
N GLY A 36 -4.51 -12.84 -19.09
CA GLY A 36 -5.63 -12.44 -18.24
C GLY A 36 -6.35 -11.18 -18.78
N PRO A 37 -7.62 -10.99 -18.40
CA PRO A 37 -8.40 -9.81 -18.81
C PRO A 37 -8.04 -8.55 -18.00
N TYR A 38 -7.08 -8.66 -17.09
CA TYR A 38 -6.77 -7.59 -16.14
C TYR A 38 -5.75 -6.60 -16.70
N LYS A 39 -5.88 -5.36 -16.28
CA LYS A 39 -4.93 -4.28 -16.56
C LYS A 39 -4.83 -3.35 -15.35
N LEU A 40 -3.73 -2.64 -15.23
CA LEU A 40 -3.57 -1.66 -14.17
C LEU A 40 -4.62 -0.55 -14.30
N TYR A 41 -5.26 -0.23 -13.20
CA TYR A 41 -6.19 0.90 -13.12
C TYR A 41 -5.46 2.21 -13.43
N SER A 42 -5.99 2.98 -14.36
CA SER A 42 -5.43 4.27 -14.71
C SER A 42 -6.48 5.24 -15.24
N THR A 43 -6.50 6.42 -14.65
CA THR A 43 -7.22 7.60 -15.17
C THR A 43 -6.26 8.54 -15.90
N LYS A 44 -5.03 8.09 -16.20
CA LYS A 44 -3.92 8.91 -16.72
C LYS A 44 -3.42 9.97 -15.74
N ASN A 45 -3.63 9.73 -14.44
CA ASN A 45 -3.14 10.58 -13.36
C ASN A 45 -2.34 9.76 -12.35
N PRO A 46 -1.07 9.45 -12.67
CA PRO A 46 -0.25 8.54 -11.84
C PRO A 46 -0.01 9.06 -10.42
N ASP A 47 -0.19 10.35 -10.17
CA ASP A 47 -0.05 10.94 -8.84
C ASP A 47 -1.28 10.69 -7.93
N LYS A 48 -2.37 10.13 -8.48
CA LYS A 48 -3.62 9.86 -7.76
C LYS A 48 -4.19 8.47 -8.00
N ASP A 49 -3.89 7.83 -9.12
CA ASP A 49 -4.53 6.59 -9.55
C ASP A 49 -4.42 5.49 -8.49
N TYR A 50 -3.25 5.33 -7.90
CA TYR A 50 -3.04 4.31 -6.89
C TYR A 50 -3.85 4.56 -5.60
N MET A 51 -3.97 5.81 -5.15
CA MET A 51 -4.83 6.15 -4.01
C MET A 51 -6.31 5.93 -4.36
N MET A 52 -6.73 6.38 -5.54
CA MET A 52 -8.12 6.26 -5.98
C MET A 52 -8.55 4.81 -6.19
N LEU A 53 -7.66 3.93 -6.62
CA LEU A 53 -7.93 2.50 -6.72
C LEU A 53 -8.45 1.92 -5.39
N PHE A 54 -7.86 2.32 -4.26
CA PHE A 54 -8.24 1.84 -2.92
C PHE A 54 -9.33 2.67 -2.23
N ALA A 55 -9.78 3.76 -2.84
CA ALA A 55 -10.78 4.65 -2.27
C ALA A 55 -12.14 4.57 -2.99
N GLN A 56 -12.27 3.71 -3.98
CA GLN A 56 -13.54 3.50 -4.69
C GLN A 56 -14.53 2.74 -3.81
N GLU A 57 -15.79 3.09 -3.92
CA GLU A 57 -16.89 2.37 -3.26
C GLU A 57 -17.03 0.93 -3.81
N ASN A 58 -16.84 0.76 -5.11
CA ASN A 58 -16.82 -0.55 -5.75
C ASN A 58 -15.40 -0.84 -6.28
N ALA A 59 -14.94 -2.07 -6.08
CA ALA A 59 -13.65 -2.51 -6.61
C ALA A 59 -13.63 -2.40 -8.14
N SER A 60 -12.52 -1.89 -8.69
CA SER A 60 -12.31 -1.84 -10.13
C SER A 60 -12.20 -3.25 -10.71
N THR A 61 -13.12 -3.64 -11.59
CA THR A 61 -13.08 -4.93 -12.28
C THR A 61 -11.92 -5.05 -13.28
N GLU A 62 -11.24 -3.94 -13.57
CA GLU A 62 -10.08 -3.93 -14.45
C GLU A 62 -8.82 -4.48 -13.77
N GLU A 63 -8.64 -4.24 -12.47
CA GLU A 63 -7.42 -4.61 -11.75
C GLU A 63 -7.66 -5.65 -10.65
N TYR A 64 -8.82 -5.61 -9.95
CA TYR A 64 -9.07 -6.57 -8.88
C TYR A 64 -9.51 -7.93 -9.41
N ILE A 65 -8.78 -8.98 -9.03
CA ILE A 65 -9.12 -10.39 -9.33
C ILE A 65 -10.22 -10.87 -8.39
N LEU A 66 -10.16 -10.47 -7.12
CA LEU A 66 -11.12 -10.84 -6.09
C LEU A 66 -11.32 -9.66 -5.13
N ALA A 67 -12.58 -9.33 -4.87
CA ALA A 67 -12.94 -8.32 -3.91
C ALA A 67 -14.23 -8.71 -3.18
N ILE A 68 -14.32 -8.31 -1.90
CA ILE A 68 -15.54 -8.41 -1.12
C ILE A 68 -16.16 -7.01 -1.07
N ARG A 69 -17.40 -6.91 -1.56
CA ARG A 69 -18.15 -5.66 -1.51
C ARG A 69 -18.78 -5.49 -0.14
N ASN A 70 -18.45 -4.40 0.53
CA ASN A 70 -19.19 -3.92 1.68
C ASN A 70 -20.34 -3.05 1.19
N SER A 71 -21.51 -3.15 1.81
CA SER A 71 -22.72 -2.41 1.42
C SER A 71 -23.22 -1.58 2.59
N TYR A 72 -23.44 -0.29 2.34
CA TYR A 72 -24.04 0.61 3.32
C TYR A 72 -25.49 0.17 3.66
N GLU A 73 -26.26 -0.24 2.65
CA GLU A 73 -27.63 -0.70 2.84
C GLU A 73 -27.71 -1.99 3.68
N ALA A 74 -26.71 -2.88 3.52
CA ALA A 74 -26.59 -4.09 4.33
C ALA A 74 -25.96 -3.84 5.71
N GLN A 75 -25.60 -2.59 6.01
CA GLN A 75 -24.88 -2.19 7.25
C GLN A 75 -23.55 -2.93 7.46
N VAL A 76 -22.91 -3.32 6.37
CA VAL A 76 -21.58 -3.96 6.38
C VAL A 76 -20.54 -2.92 5.98
N TYR A 77 -19.83 -2.40 6.96
CA TYR A 77 -18.82 -1.34 6.78
C TYR A 77 -17.42 -1.85 7.05
N HIS A 78 -16.41 -1.12 6.54
CA HIS A 78 -15.05 -1.24 7.00
C HIS A 78 -14.66 -0.02 7.83
N ASN A 79 -13.92 -0.24 8.91
CA ASN A 79 -13.50 0.83 9.82
C ASN A 79 -12.12 1.43 9.48
N ALA A 80 -11.57 1.18 8.28
CA ALA A 80 -10.23 1.63 7.92
C ALA A 80 -10.04 3.14 8.08
N THR A 81 -11.03 3.94 7.69
CA THR A 81 -10.98 5.39 7.84
C THR A 81 -10.91 5.80 9.32
N ALA A 82 -11.72 5.20 10.19
CA ALA A 82 -11.68 5.47 11.62
C ALA A 82 -10.36 5.04 12.26
N TYR A 83 -9.86 3.84 11.94
CA TYR A 83 -8.58 3.32 12.44
C TYR A 83 -7.39 4.21 12.08
N THR A 84 -7.43 4.86 10.94
CA THR A 84 -6.33 5.72 10.48
C THR A 84 -6.45 7.19 10.90
N LEU A 85 -7.63 7.62 11.37
CA LEU A 85 -7.90 9.01 11.71
C LEU A 85 -8.09 9.29 13.20
N LEU A 86 -8.43 8.27 14.00
CA LEU A 86 -8.77 8.45 15.41
C LEU A 86 -7.64 7.95 16.33
N PRO A 87 -7.24 8.73 17.35
CA PRO A 87 -6.15 8.35 18.25
C PRO A 87 -6.49 7.16 19.16
N THR A 88 -7.78 6.84 19.28
CA THR A 88 -8.31 5.74 20.10
C THR A 88 -8.38 4.40 19.36
N GLN A 89 -8.05 4.36 18.07
CA GLN A 89 -8.27 3.23 17.18
C GLN A 89 -6.95 2.53 16.79
N GLY A 90 -6.14 2.15 17.77
CA GLY A 90 -4.96 1.30 17.56
C GLY A 90 -3.71 2.01 16.99
N ARG A 91 -3.82 3.26 16.55
CA ARG A 91 -2.72 4.11 16.07
C ARG A 91 -1.80 3.43 15.04
N PRO A 92 -2.35 2.93 13.91
CA PRO A 92 -1.59 2.18 12.92
C PRO A 92 -0.50 3.04 12.27
N GLY A 93 0.59 2.39 11.86
CA GLY A 93 1.65 3.03 11.12
C GLY A 93 2.48 2.00 10.35
N TYR A 94 2.96 2.37 9.18
CA TYR A 94 3.89 1.52 8.46
C TYR A 94 5.27 1.51 9.13
N THR A 95 6.00 0.42 8.95
CA THR A 95 7.39 0.35 9.39
C THR A 95 8.29 1.14 8.44
N ARG A 96 9.39 1.69 8.96
CA ARG A 96 10.41 2.33 8.13
C ARG A 96 10.97 1.39 7.05
N LYS A 97 11.12 0.11 7.37
CA LYS A 97 11.55 -0.90 6.40
C LYS A 97 10.61 -0.94 5.18
N PHE A 98 9.30 -0.92 5.40
CA PHE A 98 8.31 -0.89 4.32
C PHE A 98 8.41 0.40 3.50
N ILE A 99 8.55 1.56 4.16
CA ILE A 99 8.71 2.85 3.48
C ILE A 99 9.99 2.89 2.63
N ASN A 100 11.07 2.30 3.10
CA ASN A 100 12.33 2.24 2.36
C ASN A 100 12.28 1.35 1.10
N MET A 101 11.27 0.47 0.97
CA MET A 101 11.06 -0.33 -0.25
C MET A 101 10.55 0.48 -1.44
N TYR A 102 9.92 1.64 -1.20
CA TYR A 102 9.57 2.55 -2.29
C TYR A 102 10.85 3.13 -2.90
N LEU A 103 10.95 3.08 -4.23
CA LEU A 103 12.09 3.60 -4.95
C LEU A 103 12.12 5.13 -4.96
N MET A 104 13.23 5.67 -5.37
CA MET A 104 13.32 7.07 -5.81
C MET A 104 12.62 7.24 -7.16
N LYS A 105 12.29 8.46 -7.53
CA LYS A 105 11.65 8.79 -8.82
C LYS A 105 12.50 8.38 -10.03
N ASP A 106 13.82 8.28 -9.85
CA ASP A 106 14.79 7.82 -10.86
C ASP A 106 14.96 6.29 -10.88
N GLY A 107 14.16 5.55 -10.10
CA GLY A 107 14.21 4.09 -10.04
C GLY A 107 15.26 3.50 -9.09
N LYS A 108 16.09 4.32 -8.46
CA LYS A 108 17.11 3.82 -7.51
C LYS A 108 16.48 3.48 -6.17
N ALA A 109 17.08 2.50 -5.48
CA ALA A 109 16.69 2.21 -4.10
C ALA A 109 17.04 3.41 -3.19
N PHE A 110 16.12 3.77 -2.30
CA PHE A 110 16.30 4.88 -1.37
C PHE A 110 17.51 4.69 -0.47
N THR A 111 17.67 3.50 0.07
CA THR A 111 18.79 3.16 0.95
C THR A 111 20.13 3.16 0.25
N ASP A 112 20.18 2.85 -1.05
CA ASP A 112 21.41 2.89 -1.84
C ASP A 112 21.85 4.32 -2.15
N LYS A 113 20.86 5.21 -2.36
CA LYS A 113 21.12 6.62 -2.63
C LYS A 113 21.62 7.36 -1.39
N PHE A 114 21.02 7.14 -0.23
CA PHE A 114 21.30 7.88 0.99
C PHE A 114 22.13 7.09 2.02
N LYS A 115 22.46 5.82 1.74
CA LYS A 115 23.27 4.94 2.61
C LYS A 115 22.79 4.99 4.07
N THR A 116 23.57 5.59 4.96
CA THR A 116 23.23 5.76 6.39
C THR A 116 22.54 7.07 6.71
N GLU A 117 22.59 8.07 5.84
CA GLU A 117 22.02 9.40 6.05
C GLU A 117 20.50 9.36 6.27
N TRP A 118 19.81 8.39 5.63
CA TRP A 118 18.37 8.22 5.77
C TRP A 118 17.92 7.94 7.22
N GLN A 119 18.81 7.47 8.09
CA GLN A 119 18.46 7.13 9.48
C GLN A 119 18.08 8.35 10.32
N THR A 120 18.66 9.51 10.00
CA THR A 120 18.45 10.78 10.70
C THR A 120 17.79 11.85 9.83
N MET A 121 17.40 11.48 8.61
CA MET A 121 16.80 12.40 7.63
C MET A 121 15.45 12.92 8.14
N PRO A 122 15.20 14.24 8.05
CA PRO A 122 13.87 14.79 8.32
C PRO A 122 12.81 14.19 7.40
N PHE A 123 11.60 13.97 7.92
CA PHE A 123 10.51 13.35 7.19
C PHE A 123 10.18 14.06 5.85
N THR A 124 10.26 15.40 5.83
CA THR A 124 10.03 16.20 4.62
C THR A 124 11.03 15.89 3.50
N GLU A 125 12.27 15.57 3.83
CA GLU A 125 13.30 15.16 2.87
C GLU A 125 13.20 13.67 2.53
N GLU A 126 12.85 12.85 3.50
CA GLU A 126 12.67 11.39 3.32
C GLU A 126 11.60 11.06 2.26
N VAL A 127 10.54 11.85 2.18
CA VAL A 127 9.43 11.61 1.23
C VAL A 127 9.59 12.33 -0.11
N LYS A 128 10.66 13.12 -0.28
CA LYS A 128 10.90 13.91 -1.48
C LYS A 128 11.46 13.06 -2.61
N ASP A 129 11.04 13.34 -3.84
CA ASP A 129 11.50 12.66 -5.06
C ASP A 129 11.42 11.13 -5.01
N ARG A 130 10.41 10.61 -4.31
CA ARG A 130 10.10 9.18 -4.21
C ARG A 130 9.11 8.74 -5.29
N ASP A 131 9.00 7.45 -5.48
CA ASP A 131 7.91 6.83 -6.24
C ASP A 131 6.58 7.49 -5.83
N PRO A 132 5.76 7.97 -6.78
CA PRO A 132 4.51 8.68 -6.46
C PRO A 132 3.52 7.84 -5.63
N ARG A 133 3.64 6.51 -5.64
CA ARG A 133 2.82 5.64 -4.80
C ARG A 133 3.11 5.77 -3.31
N LEU A 134 4.28 6.27 -2.91
CA LEU A 134 4.55 6.56 -1.50
C LEU A 134 3.58 7.61 -0.96
N ALA A 135 3.45 8.74 -1.65
CA ALA A 135 2.53 9.82 -1.26
C ALA A 135 1.04 9.44 -1.38
N GLN A 136 0.76 8.32 -2.05
CA GLN A 136 -0.57 7.73 -2.17
C GLN A 136 -0.81 6.58 -1.17
N SER A 137 0.19 6.26 -0.35
CA SER A 137 0.10 5.22 0.68
C SER A 137 0.15 5.77 2.09
N ILE A 138 0.85 6.91 2.29
CA ILE A 138 0.97 7.56 3.58
C ILE A 138 0.66 9.06 3.49
N ARG A 139 0.33 9.67 4.64
CA ARG A 139 0.26 11.13 4.73
C ARG A 139 1.65 11.73 4.59
N THR A 140 1.85 12.45 3.50
CA THR A 140 3.01 13.33 3.29
C THR A 140 2.66 14.78 3.66
N PRO A 141 3.60 15.72 3.72
CA PRO A 141 3.33 17.11 4.07
C PRO A 141 2.24 17.80 3.24
N GLY A 142 2.08 17.39 1.97
CA GLY A 142 1.07 17.95 1.06
C GLY A 142 -0.25 17.18 0.99
N TYR A 143 -0.43 16.14 1.80
CA TYR A 143 -1.61 15.27 1.73
C TYR A 143 -2.91 16.04 1.99
N LYS A 144 -3.90 15.78 1.14
CA LYS A 144 -5.29 16.16 1.35
C LYS A 144 -6.17 14.91 1.31
N ARG A 145 -7.00 14.72 2.32
CA ARG A 145 -8.02 13.67 2.31
C ARG A 145 -8.99 13.91 1.15
N ILE A 146 -9.53 12.85 0.58
CA ILE A 146 -10.57 12.93 -0.46
C ILE A 146 -11.70 13.82 0.04
N GLY A 147 -12.17 14.75 -0.79
CA GLY A 147 -13.21 15.72 -0.41
C GLY A 147 -12.74 16.87 0.49
N ALA A 148 -11.57 16.80 1.11
CA ALA A 148 -11.07 17.85 2.00
C ALA A 148 -10.33 18.97 1.25
N LYS A 149 -10.58 20.22 1.66
CA LYS A 149 -9.86 21.39 1.17
C LYS A 149 -8.54 21.61 1.90
N ARG A 150 -8.45 21.15 3.16
CA ARG A 150 -7.31 21.38 4.06
C ARG A 150 -6.21 20.35 3.83
N VAL A 151 -4.96 20.82 3.84
CA VAL A 151 -3.77 19.95 3.93
C VAL A 151 -3.70 19.35 5.33
N GLN A 152 -3.42 18.05 5.39
CA GLN A 152 -3.36 17.28 6.64
C GLN A 152 -2.07 16.45 6.64
N GLY A 153 -1.01 16.96 7.24
CA GLY A 153 0.22 16.18 7.43
C GLY A 153 0.03 14.98 8.37
N PRO A 154 1.09 14.19 8.60
CA PRO A 154 1.06 13.10 9.56
C PRO A 154 0.70 13.61 10.96
N ASP A 155 -0.11 12.84 11.66
CA ASP A 155 -0.54 13.12 13.04
C ASP A 155 0.04 12.06 13.98
N LEU A 156 1.03 12.46 14.79
CA LEU A 156 1.67 11.56 15.76
C LEU A 156 0.74 11.15 16.90
N GLY A 157 -0.37 11.85 17.11
CA GLY A 157 -1.45 11.42 18.00
C GLY A 157 -2.18 10.19 17.47
N VAL A 158 -2.20 10.01 16.15
CA VAL A 158 -2.94 8.95 15.46
C VAL A 158 -2.04 7.81 14.98
N THR A 159 -0.75 8.05 14.77
CA THR A 159 0.20 7.01 14.32
C THR A 159 1.40 6.92 15.24
N ILE A 160 1.84 5.69 15.53
CA ILE A 160 3.00 5.47 16.41
C ILE A 160 4.32 5.68 15.64
N THR A 161 4.34 5.35 14.35
CA THR A 161 5.57 5.34 13.55
C THR A 161 5.85 6.63 12.80
N GLY A 162 4.90 7.55 12.74
CA GLY A 162 4.95 8.74 11.89
C GLY A 162 4.53 8.48 10.43
N TYR A 163 4.49 7.22 9.98
CA TYR A 163 4.08 6.83 8.62
C TYR A 163 2.61 6.45 8.60
N GLN A 164 1.75 7.45 8.70
CA GLN A 164 0.30 7.28 8.81
C GLN A 164 -0.30 6.75 7.51
N PRO A 165 -0.98 5.57 7.52
CA PRO A 165 -1.59 5.00 6.33
C PRO A 165 -2.75 5.86 5.79
N ILE A 166 -2.98 5.79 4.47
CA ILE A 166 -4.14 6.42 3.81
C ILE A 166 -4.90 5.48 2.89
N LYS A 167 -4.46 4.23 2.74
CA LYS A 167 -5.22 3.24 1.98
C LYS A 167 -6.58 3.00 2.61
N PHE A 168 -7.61 2.90 1.79
CA PHE A 168 -9.01 2.75 2.19
C PHE A 168 -9.59 3.91 3.00
N VAL A 169 -8.88 5.03 3.10
CA VAL A 169 -9.42 6.25 3.73
C VAL A 169 -10.35 6.94 2.74
N GLN A 170 -11.60 7.09 3.14
CA GLN A 170 -12.63 7.76 2.35
C GLN A 170 -12.93 9.17 2.86
N ASP A 171 -13.79 9.90 2.16
CA ASP A 171 -14.21 11.26 2.51
C ASP A 171 -15.06 11.29 3.79
N THR A 172 -15.80 10.23 4.06
CA THR A 172 -16.63 10.10 5.26
C THR A 172 -16.08 9.07 6.23
N THR A 173 -16.35 9.27 7.51
CA THR A 173 -16.24 8.24 8.54
C THR A 173 -17.65 7.75 8.82
N ALA A 174 -18.15 6.83 8.01
CA ALA A 174 -19.30 6.05 8.45
C ALA A 174 -18.81 5.12 9.57
N SER A 175 -19.10 5.43 10.78
CA SER A 175 -19.00 4.50 11.90
C SER A 175 -20.30 3.71 11.92
N GLY A 176 -20.24 2.42 11.62
CA GLY A 176 -21.27 1.49 12.04
C GLY A 176 -21.19 1.25 13.51
#